data_adc52403698cbee36a6d46ce85a797dc
#
_entry.id   adc52403698cbee36a6d46ce85a797dc
#
_cell.length_a   1.000
_cell.length_b   1.000
_cell.length_c   1.000
_cell.angle_alpha   90.00
_cell.angle_beta   90.00
_cell.angle_gamma   90.00
#
_symmetry.space_group_name_H-M   'P 1'
#
loop_
_entity.id
_entity.type
_entity.pdbx_description
1 polymer ?
#
loop_
_entity_poly.entity_id
_entity_poly.type
_entity_poly.pdbx_seq_one_letter_code
_entity_poly.pdbx_strand_id
1 'polypeptide(L)'
;MKTYEQVDAYMQEVGLKYIKSSNEFIAGLALRTDKDYTQRVAAELNSRAQHSNSSNMVFYKIKNETFDGSIYISAAFDGGLFRHLGNLIIDNAELFDGKEIVDFACDCGIVTCFIAKMYPDCHITGVDVNSSAIENANTLKDKLGLDNVDFVCSDIFEYNNDNKADTAVTFRALLDVCMAKTKELPFFGERMWREEQYKEAFADFVNVINNNIKPDGNVLSVERYTADYGWLGYMMALEDKGIHINNEKCAVMRASDISSVKEYSVTFAGFNESDSAENAFDTVLSREFKAGQGYEGAMAEFALYYDSEGEINFVDIYKENKLLHQFATAESKKGKLISFEASGNKKKVKYLNAKKRDALEKQLEDNLSLYDEKTYKITKYSK
;
A
#
# COMPACT_ATOMS: atom_id res chain seq x y z
N MET A 1 -4.82 -22.44 -20.77
CA MET A 1 -5.08 -21.05 -20.32
C MET A 1 -5.44 -21.13 -18.85
N LYS A 2 -4.78 -20.35 -17.99
CA LYS A 2 -5.07 -20.29 -16.55
C LYS A 2 -6.38 -19.53 -16.34
N THR A 3 -7.13 -19.87 -15.29
CA THR A 3 -8.46 -19.30 -15.02
C THR A 3 -8.58 -18.81 -13.58
N TYR A 4 -9.50 -17.89 -13.33
CA TYR A 4 -9.79 -17.39 -11.98
C TYR A 4 -10.32 -18.48 -11.02
N GLU A 5 -10.88 -19.56 -11.56
CA GLU A 5 -11.28 -20.73 -10.78
C GLU A 5 -10.07 -21.42 -10.12
N GLN A 6 -8.89 -21.34 -10.71
CA GLN A 6 -7.66 -21.85 -10.11
C GLN A 6 -7.21 -21.02 -8.91
N VAL A 7 -7.53 -19.72 -8.88
CA VAL A 7 -7.31 -18.87 -7.69
C VAL A 7 -8.18 -19.36 -6.55
N ASP A 8 -9.47 -19.57 -6.80
CA ASP A 8 -10.41 -20.05 -5.79
C ASP A 8 -10.05 -21.47 -5.30
N ALA A 9 -9.60 -22.34 -6.21
CA ALA A 9 -9.14 -23.70 -5.86
C ALA A 9 -7.90 -23.64 -4.96
N TYR A 10 -6.91 -22.81 -5.29
CA TYR A 10 -5.73 -22.60 -4.46
C TYR A 10 -6.09 -22.03 -3.09
N MET A 11 -6.94 -21.00 -3.03
CA MET A 11 -7.40 -20.43 -1.76
C MET A 11 -8.06 -21.48 -0.87
N GLN A 12 -8.87 -22.35 -1.45
CA GLN A 12 -9.51 -23.44 -0.73
C GLN A 12 -8.48 -24.47 -0.22
N GLU A 13 -7.52 -24.86 -1.05
CA GLU A 13 -6.47 -25.83 -0.73
C GLU A 13 -5.58 -25.35 0.42
N VAL A 14 -5.17 -24.08 0.41
CA VAL A 14 -4.33 -23.51 1.48
C VAL A 14 -5.12 -23.04 2.71
N GLY A 15 -6.46 -23.05 2.67
CA GLY A 15 -7.30 -22.68 3.80
C GLY A 15 -7.59 -21.19 3.93
N LEU A 16 -7.42 -20.38 2.87
CA LEU A 16 -7.77 -18.96 2.83
C LEU A 16 -9.29 -18.78 2.73
N LYS A 17 -9.99 -19.08 3.80
CA LYS A 17 -11.46 -18.96 3.86
C LYS A 17 -11.86 -17.53 4.19
N TYR A 18 -12.94 -17.06 3.57
CA TYR A 18 -13.53 -15.78 3.93
C TYR A 18 -14.04 -15.79 5.38
N ILE A 19 -13.61 -14.81 6.17
CA ILE A 19 -13.98 -14.62 7.58
C ILE A 19 -14.81 -13.34 7.66
N LYS A 20 -16.02 -13.43 8.21
CA LYS A 20 -17.03 -12.36 8.13
C LYS A 20 -16.89 -11.30 9.23
N SER A 21 -16.28 -11.63 10.35
CA SER A 21 -16.25 -10.76 11.51
C SER A 21 -15.09 -11.07 12.47
N SER A 22 -14.73 -10.08 13.29
CA SER A 22 -13.71 -10.25 14.33
C SER A 22 -14.08 -11.34 15.34
N ASN A 23 -15.37 -11.54 15.65
CA ASN A 23 -15.81 -12.61 16.56
C ASN A 23 -15.61 -13.99 15.94
N GLU A 24 -15.96 -14.17 14.65
CA GLU A 24 -15.70 -15.40 13.90
C GLU A 24 -14.19 -15.66 13.81
N PHE A 25 -13.40 -14.61 13.59
CA PHE A 25 -11.94 -14.70 13.54
C PHE A 25 -11.36 -15.24 14.85
N ILE A 26 -11.69 -14.64 16.00
CA ILE A 26 -11.15 -15.08 17.31
C ILE A 26 -11.62 -16.49 17.65
N ALA A 27 -12.89 -16.81 17.43
CA ALA A 27 -13.42 -18.16 17.67
C ALA A 27 -12.73 -19.20 16.78
N GLY A 28 -12.55 -18.90 15.51
CA GLY A 28 -11.89 -19.79 14.57
C GLY A 28 -10.39 -19.95 14.82
N LEU A 29 -9.72 -18.93 15.32
CA LEU A 29 -8.31 -18.99 15.72
C LEU A 29 -8.16 -19.94 16.94
N ALA A 30 -9.02 -19.79 17.96
CA ALA A 30 -9.04 -20.62 19.15
C ALA A 30 -9.31 -22.12 18.88
N LEU A 31 -9.92 -22.44 17.74
CA LEU A 31 -10.13 -23.84 17.31
C LEU A 31 -8.90 -24.46 16.61
N ARG A 32 -7.95 -23.63 16.17
CA ARG A 32 -6.77 -24.04 15.38
C ARG A 32 -5.46 -23.95 16.14
N THR A 33 -5.45 -23.13 17.19
CA THR A 33 -4.26 -22.82 17.99
C THR A 33 -4.58 -22.98 19.47
N ASP A 34 -3.57 -22.89 20.32
CA ASP A 34 -3.78 -22.90 21.76
C ASP A 34 -4.36 -21.56 22.27
N LYS A 35 -4.82 -21.60 23.53
CA LYS A 35 -5.46 -20.45 24.18
C LYS A 35 -4.50 -19.28 24.39
N ASP A 36 -3.24 -19.55 24.71
CA ASP A 36 -2.23 -18.51 24.97
C ASP A 36 -1.93 -17.76 23.68
N TYR A 37 -1.68 -18.47 22.59
CA TYR A 37 -1.48 -17.86 21.26
C TYR A 37 -2.67 -16.99 20.85
N THR A 38 -3.89 -17.51 20.98
CA THR A 38 -5.12 -16.74 20.65
C THR A 38 -5.22 -15.46 21.46
N GLN A 39 -4.89 -15.50 22.77
CA GLN A 39 -4.92 -14.33 23.63
C GLN A 39 -3.85 -13.29 23.23
N ARG A 40 -2.65 -13.73 22.88
CA ARG A 40 -1.58 -12.83 22.43
C ARG A 40 -1.92 -12.14 21.11
N VAL A 41 -2.48 -12.86 20.14
CA VAL A 41 -2.98 -12.27 18.89
C VAL A 41 -4.07 -11.24 19.17
N ALA A 42 -5.05 -11.56 20.02
CA ALA A 42 -6.14 -10.63 20.35
C ALA A 42 -5.61 -9.36 21.08
N ALA A 43 -4.66 -9.53 22.00
CA ALA A 43 -4.04 -8.40 22.71
C ALA A 43 -3.25 -7.49 21.76
N GLU A 44 -2.48 -8.07 20.84
CA GLU A 44 -1.72 -7.30 19.85
C GLU A 44 -2.64 -6.52 18.90
N LEU A 45 -3.70 -7.14 18.40
CA LEU A 45 -4.68 -6.46 17.54
C LEU A 45 -5.39 -5.29 18.27
N ASN A 46 -5.72 -5.46 19.55
CA ASN A 46 -6.29 -4.39 20.37
C ASN A 46 -5.28 -3.26 20.61
N SER A 47 -4.02 -3.59 20.88
CA SER A 47 -2.94 -2.61 21.03
C SER A 47 -2.77 -1.78 19.77
N ARG A 48 -2.76 -2.39 18.61
CA ARG A 48 -2.65 -1.71 17.32
C ARG A 48 -3.84 -0.81 17.00
N ALA A 49 -5.04 -1.21 17.39
CA ALA A 49 -6.23 -0.37 17.23
C ALA A 49 -6.17 0.91 18.07
N GLN A 50 -5.46 0.88 19.20
CA GLN A 50 -5.28 2.03 20.11
C GLN A 50 -4.06 2.90 19.77
N HIS A 51 -3.02 2.31 19.17
CA HIS A 51 -1.73 2.95 18.91
C HIS A 51 -1.38 2.80 17.41
N SER A 52 -1.75 3.77 16.60
CA SER A 52 -1.55 3.76 15.14
C SER A 52 -0.10 3.67 14.68
N ASN A 53 0.88 3.84 15.57
CA ASN A 53 2.32 3.85 15.27
C ASN A 53 3.07 2.64 15.84
N SER A 54 2.39 1.56 16.23
CA SER A 54 3.06 0.34 16.68
C SER A 54 3.77 -0.35 15.51
N SER A 55 4.97 -0.88 15.77
CA SER A 55 5.73 -1.65 14.78
C SER A 55 4.95 -2.90 14.37
N ASN A 56 4.84 -3.13 13.07
CA ASN A 56 4.24 -4.35 12.53
C ASN A 56 5.08 -5.62 12.84
N MET A 57 6.36 -5.47 13.16
CA MET A 57 7.26 -6.60 13.45
C MET A 57 6.76 -7.51 14.58
N VAL A 58 6.22 -6.92 15.69
CA VAL A 58 5.68 -7.72 16.80
C VAL A 58 4.49 -8.56 16.33
N PHE A 59 3.59 -7.96 15.55
CA PHE A 59 2.45 -8.67 14.99
C PHE A 59 2.86 -9.83 14.08
N TYR A 60 3.78 -9.58 13.14
CA TYR A 60 4.24 -10.63 12.21
C TYR A 60 5.00 -11.74 12.94
N LYS A 61 5.74 -11.41 14.01
CA LYS A 61 6.38 -12.42 14.85
C LYS A 61 5.33 -13.33 15.50
N ILE A 62 4.30 -12.76 16.16
CA ILE A 62 3.22 -13.54 16.78
C ILE A 62 2.44 -14.32 15.70
N LYS A 63 2.06 -13.67 14.60
CA LYS A 63 1.35 -14.28 13.48
C LYS A 63 1.99 -15.59 13.03
N ASN A 64 3.30 -15.57 12.88
CA ASN A 64 4.05 -16.67 12.28
C ASN A 64 4.58 -17.73 13.29
N GLU A 65 4.21 -17.68 14.57
CA GLU A 65 4.63 -18.68 15.55
C GLU A 65 4.11 -20.08 15.25
N THR A 66 2.96 -20.18 14.55
CA THR A 66 2.39 -21.47 14.12
C THR A 66 1.92 -21.40 12.68
N PHE A 67 2.05 -22.50 11.94
CA PHE A 67 1.59 -22.56 10.55
C PHE A 67 0.09 -22.28 10.42
N ASP A 68 -0.75 -22.99 11.20
CA ASP A 68 -2.20 -22.84 11.13
C ASP A 68 -2.67 -21.44 11.54
N GLY A 69 -2.02 -20.83 12.53
CA GLY A 69 -2.25 -19.47 12.95
C GLY A 69 -1.90 -18.46 11.85
N SER A 70 -0.75 -18.63 11.23
CA SER A 70 -0.27 -17.79 10.12
C SER A 70 -1.25 -17.78 8.95
N ILE A 71 -1.63 -18.96 8.47
CA ILE A 71 -2.59 -19.10 7.36
C ILE A 71 -3.97 -18.50 7.73
N TYR A 72 -4.46 -18.79 8.95
CA TYR A 72 -5.78 -18.30 9.35
C TYR A 72 -5.84 -16.78 9.57
N ILE A 73 -4.78 -16.19 10.09
CA ILE A 73 -4.64 -14.73 10.20
C ILE A 73 -4.56 -14.10 8.80
N SER A 74 -3.80 -14.69 7.89
CA SER A 74 -3.75 -14.23 6.49
C SER A 74 -5.12 -14.33 5.82
N ALA A 75 -5.90 -15.39 6.06
CA ALA A 75 -7.26 -15.50 5.54
C ALA A 75 -8.16 -14.35 5.99
N ALA A 76 -8.01 -13.90 7.24
CA ALA A 76 -8.81 -12.82 7.82
C ALA A 76 -8.49 -11.44 7.23
N PHE A 77 -7.18 -11.15 7.06
CA PHE A 77 -6.71 -9.81 6.69
C PHE A 77 -6.33 -9.69 5.21
N ASP A 78 -5.99 -10.79 4.55
CA ASP A 78 -5.45 -10.79 3.19
C ASP A 78 -6.30 -11.62 2.21
N GLY A 79 -7.23 -12.44 2.67
CA GLY A 79 -8.00 -13.34 1.81
C GLY A 79 -8.77 -12.64 0.68
N GLY A 80 -9.36 -11.47 0.97
CA GLY A 80 -10.02 -10.64 -0.04
C GLY A 80 -9.04 -10.06 -1.06
N LEU A 81 -7.90 -9.55 -0.57
CA LEU A 81 -6.83 -9.05 -1.43
C LEU A 81 -6.23 -10.16 -2.27
N PHE A 82 -5.98 -11.33 -1.67
CA PHE A 82 -5.35 -12.45 -2.35
C PHE A 82 -6.13 -12.88 -3.62
N ARG A 83 -7.46 -12.87 -3.59
CA ARG A 83 -8.27 -13.17 -4.79
C ARG A 83 -7.97 -12.19 -5.93
N HIS A 84 -7.88 -10.90 -5.63
CA HIS A 84 -7.53 -9.89 -6.63
C HIS A 84 -6.08 -10.02 -7.11
N LEU A 85 -5.13 -10.32 -6.20
CA LEU A 85 -3.74 -10.59 -6.56
C LEU A 85 -3.62 -11.82 -7.45
N GLY A 86 -4.31 -12.91 -7.12
CA GLY A 86 -4.32 -14.13 -7.93
C GLY A 86 -4.81 -13.88 -9.35
N ASN A 87 -5.90 -13.12 -9.49
CA ASN A 87 -6.40 -12.73 -10.81
C ASN A 87 -5.39 -11.85 -11.56
N LEU A 88 -4.81 -10.85 -10.89
CA LEU A 88 -3.79 -9.97 -11.46
C LEU A 88 -2.57 -10.77 -11.98
N ILE A 89 -2.11 -11.76 -11.21
CA ILE A 89 -1.00 -12.65 -11.57
C ILE A 89 -1.37 -13.50 -12.80
N ILE A 90 -2.61 -14.01 -12.89
CA ILE A 90 -3.07 -14.78 -14.05
C ILE A 90 -3.18 -13.91 -15.29
N ASP A 91 -3.68 -12.67 -15.15
CA ASP A 91 -3.87 -11.74 -16.27
C ASP A 91 -2.54 -11.22 -16.84
N ASN A 92 -1.43 -11.36 -16.10
CA ASN A 92 -0.09 -10.90 -16.49
C ASN A 92 0.92 -12.06 -16.52
N ALA A 93 0.53 -13.16 -17.16
CA ALA A 93 1.33 -14.39 -17.23
C ALA A 93 2.76 -14.18 -17.78
N GLU A 94 2.96 -13.19 -18.63
CA GLU A 94 4.25 -12.84 -19.23
C GLU A 94 5.32 -12.42 -18.22
N LEU A 95 4.91 -12.00 -17.02
CA LEU A 95 5.82 -11.67 -15.92
C LEU A 95 6.31 -12.93 -15.16
N PHE A 96 5.66 -14.07 -15.36
CA PHE A 96 5.85 -15.24 -14.51
C PHE A 96 6.24 -16.50 -15.29
N ASP A 97 5.67 -16.72 -16.47
CA ASP A 97 5.81 -17.97 -17.21
C ASP A 97 7.24 -18.15 -17.72
N GLY A 98 7.95 -19.21 -17.25
CA GLY A 98 9.35 -19.48 -17.58
C GLY A 98 10.35 -18.45 -17.06
N LYS A 99 10.02 -17.71 -15.98
CA LYS A 99 10.83 -16.60 -15.45
C LYS A 99 11.53 -16.97 -14.14
N GLU A 100 12.69 -16.32 -13.91
CA GLU A 100 13.30 -16.19 -12.59
C GLU A 100 12.61 -15.02 -11.84
N ILE A 101 12.10 -15.27 -10.65
CA ILE A 101 11.29 -14.32 -9.90
C ILE A 101 11.86 -14.15 -8.49
N VAL A 102 11.83 -12.93 -7.95
CA VAL A 102 12.11 -12.67 -6.54
C VAL A 102 10.88 -12.01 -5.90
N ASP A 103 10.45 -12.55 -4.75
CA ASP A 103 9.34 -12.02 -3.93
C ASP A 103 9.93 -11.43 -2.63
N PHE A 104 9.96 -10.10 -2.52
CA PHE A 104 10.51 -9.40 -1.37
C PHE A 104 9.49 -9.24 -0.25
N ALA A 105 9.87 -9.64 0.96
CA ALA A 105 9.03 -9.75 2.15
C ALA A 105 7.85 -10.71 1.95
N CYS A 106 8.17 -11.95 1.55
CA CYS A 106 7.21 -12.97 1.15
C CYS A 106 6.34 -13.52 2.29
N ASP A 107 6.63 -13.14 3.57
CA ASP A 107 5.94 -13.63 4.77
C ASP A 107 5.87 -15.18 4.77
N CYS A 108 4.73 -15.79 5.05
CA CYS A 108 4.53 -17.24 5.04
C CYS A 108 4.34 -17.84 3.62
N GLY A 109 4.74 -17.14 2.56
CA GLY A 109 4.87 -17.67 1.21
C GLY A 109 3.57 -17.94 0.45
N ILE A 110 2.42 -17.42 0.89
CA ILE A 110 1.12 -17.71 0.25
C ILE A 110 1.10 -17.27 -1.21
N VAL A 111 1.55 -16.04 -1.51
CA VAL A 111 1.58 -15.53 -2.90
C VAL A 111 2.71 -16.18 -3.68
N THR A 112 3.87 -16.36 -3.08
CA THR A 112 5.04 -17.02 -3.66
C THR A 112 4.70 -18.43 -4.13
N CYS A 113 4.10 -19.27 -3.26
CA CYS A 113 3.64 -20.61 -3.60
C CYS A 113 2.52 -20.61 -4.65
N PHE A 114 1.65 -19.60 -4.66
CA PHE A 114 0.64 -19.47 -5.71
C PHE A 114 1.28 -19.28 -7.09
N ILE A 115 2.25 -18.36 -7.19
CA ILE A 115 3.00 -18.13 -8.44
C ILE A 115 3.69 -19.43 -8.89
N ALA A 116 4.43 -20.09 -8.00
CA ALA A 116 5.10 -21.34 -8.30
C ALA A 116 4.15 -22.44 -8.80
N LYS A 117 2.97 -22.57 -8.16
CA LYS A 117 1.95 -23.55 -8.54
C LYS A 117 1.30 -23.24 -9.88
N MET A 118 1.04 -21.96 -10.16
CA MET A 118 0.43 -21.55 -11.42
C MET A 118 1.41 -21.61 -12.59
N TYR A 119 2.69 -21.41 -12.35
CA TYR A 119 3.73 -21.34 -13.38
C TYR A 119 4.85 -22.35 -13.09
N PRO A 120 4.63 -23.64 -13.37
CA PRO A 120 5.60 -24.70 -13.01
C PRO A 120 6.96 -24.56 -13.70
N ASP A 121 7.03 -23.83 -14.82
CA ASP A 121 8.28 -23.56 -15.54
C ASP A 121 9.02 -22.30 -15.03
N CYS A 122 8.47 -21.55 -14.05
CA CYS A 122 9.20 -20.48 -13.38
C CYS A 122 10.02 -21.03 -12.22
N HIS A 123 11.00 -20.25 -11.79
CA HIS A 123 11.65 -20.42 -10.49
C HIS A 123 11.46 -19.15 -9.67
N ILE A 124 10.98 -19.27 -8.43
CA ILE A 124 10.72 -18.11 -7.58
C ILE A 124 11.45 -18.23 -6.24
N THR A 125 12.15 -17.17 -5.84
CA THR A 125 12.77 -17.04 -4.51
C THR A 125 12.00 -16.06 -3.66
N GLY A 126 11.40 -16.54 -2.57
CA GLY A 126 10.79 -15.70 -1.52
C GLY A 126 11.81 -15.30 -0.45
N VAL A 127 11.89 -14.03 -0.13
CA VAL A 127 12.83 -13.50 0.87
C VAL A 127 12.05 -12.83 2.00
N ASP A 128 12.33 -13.20 3.25
CA ASP A 128 11.77 -12.55 4.44
C ASP A 128 12.76 -12.61 5.61
N VAL A 129 12.75 -11.59 6.47
CA VAL A 129 13.62 -11.52 7.64
C VAL A 129 13.11 -12.39 8.81
N ASN A 130 11.85 -12.76 8.81
CA ASN A 130 11.22 -13.54 9.87
C ASN A 130 11.43 -15.05 9.65
N SER A 131 12.32 -15.66 10.44
CA SER A 131 12.62 -17.09 10.32
C SER A 131 11.40 -18.00 10.48
N SER A 132 10.47 -17.66 11.38
CA SER A 132 9.24 -18.46 11.55
C SER A 132 8.30 -18.32 10.34
N ALA A 133 8.30 -17.16 9.67
CA ALA A 133 7.56 -17.01 8.40
C ALA A 133 8.16 -17.91 7.31
N ILE A 134 9.49 -17.96 7.21
CA ILE A 134 10.21 -18.84 6.25
C ILE A 134 9.98 -20.32 6.56
N GLU A 135 9.96 -20.72 7.84
CA GLU A 135 9.60 -22.09 8.23
C GLU A 135 8.16 -22.45 7.80
N ASN A 136 7.21 -21.53 8.00
CA ASN A 136 5.83 -21.69 7.54
C ASN A 136 5.73 -21.73 6.01
N ALA A 137 6.50 -20.91 5.30
CA ALA A 137 6.56 -20.90 3.85
C ALA A 137 7.09 -22.23 3.28
N ASN A 138 8.15 -22.79 3.87
CA ASN A 138 8.65 -24.12 3.52
C ASN A 138 7.63 -25.23 3.84
N THR A 139 6.91 -25.12 4.97
CA THR A 139 5.82 -26.04 5.30
C THR A 139 4.71 -25.99 4.23
N LEU A 140 4.38 -24.79 3.75
CA LEU A 140 3.38 -24.61 2.68
C LEU A 140 3.89 -25.19 1.35
N LYS A 141 5.14 -24.90 0.97
CA LYS A 141 5.82 -25.50 -0.20
C LYS A 141 5.69 -27.00 -0.21
N ASP A 142 6.07 -27.66 0.92
CA ASP A 142 6.05 -29.12 1.05
C ASP A 142 4.63 -29.70 0.95
N LYS A 143 3.65 -29.06 1.60
CA LYS A 143 2.22 -29.45 1.54
C LYS A 143 1.66 -29.38 0.12
N LEU A 144 2.14 -28.43 -0.69
CA LEU A 144 1.71 -28.23 -2.08
C LEU A 144 2.52 -29.05 -3.09
N GLY A 145 3.62 -29.69 -2.64
CA GLY A 145 4.50 -30.49 -3.49
C GLY A 145 5.22 -29.67 -4.56
N LEU A 146 5.67 -28.46 -4.19
CA LEU A 146 6.33 -27.54 -5.11
C LEU A 146 7.86 -27.74 -5.05
N ASP A 147 8.52 -27.76 -6.19
CA ASP A 147 9.99 -27.91 -6.34
C ASP A 147 10.65 -26.71 -7.04
N ASN A 148 9.84 -25.80 -7.57
CA ASN A 148 10.26 -24.59 -8.29
C ASN A 148 10.18 -23.31 -7.44
N VAL A 149 10.24 -23.42 -6.12
CA VAL A 149 10.26 -22.31 -5.19
C VAL A 149 11.29 -22.51 -4.08
N ASP A 150 12.02 -21.46 -3.76
CA ASP A 150 12.94 -21.43 -2.62
C ASP A 150 12.60 -20.28 -1.67
N PHE A 151 12.90 -20.48 -0.38
CA PHE A 151 12.69 -19.46 0.64
C PHE A 151 13.98 -19.15 1.39
N VAL A 152 14.33 -17.86 1.49
CA VAL A 152 15.55 -17.36 2.09
C VAL A 152 15.21 -16.49 3.29
N CYS A 153 15.73 -16.84 4.47
CA CYS A 153 15.64 -16.00 5.66
C CYS A 153 16.78 -14.97 5.62
N SER A 154 16.49 -13.75 5.22
CA SER A 154 17.46 -12.66 5.11
C SER A 154 16.80 -11.31 5.29
N ASP A 155 17.57 -10.34 5.84
CA ASP A 155 17.21 -8.95 5.64
C ASP A 155 17.28 -8.62 4.14
N ILE A 156 16.22 -8.06 3.60
CA ILE A 156 16.15 -7.74 2.17
C ILE A 156 17.23 -6.72 1.75
N PHE A 157 17.68 -5.84 2.66
CA PHE A 157 18.76 -4.88 2.39
C PHE A 157 20.15 -5.54 2.33
N GLU A 158 20.30 -6.74 2.87
CA GLU A 158 21.51 -7.55 2.80
C GLU A 158 21.40 -8.64 1.72
N TYR A 159 20.20 -8.88 1.18
CA TYR A 159 19.97 -9.90 0.17
C TYR A 159 20.55 -9.49 -1.18
N ASN A 160 21.33 -10.39 -1.77
CA ASN A 160 21.84 -10.26 -3.12
C ASN A 160 21.72 -11.60 -3.83
N ASN A 161 21.08 -11.59 -4.98
CA ASN A 161 20.96 -12.76 -5.83
C ASN A 161 21.99 -12.68 -6.98
N ASP A 162 22.93 -13.62 -7.01
CA ASP A 162 23.91 -13.73 -8.11
C ASP A 162 23.22 -13.98 -9.46
N ASN A 163 22.10 -14.71 -9.45
CA ASN A 163 21.25 -14.95 -10.60
C ASN A 163 20.09 -13.94 -10.59
N LYS A 164 20.32 -12.75 -11.16
CA LYS A 164 19.31 -11.71 -11.22
C LYS A 164 17.97 -12.18 -11.78
N ALA A 165 16.88 -11.75 -11.17
CA ALA A 165 15.53 -12.14 -11.56
C ALA A 165 15.04 -11.39 -12.82
N ASP A 166 14.16 -12.03 -13.58
CA ASP A 166 13.40 -11.39 -14.65
C ASP A 166 12.31 -10.48 -14.09
N THR A 167 11.74 -10.85 -12.92
CA THR A 167 10.66 -10.10 -12.29
C THR A 167 10.87 -10.01 -10.77
N ALA A 168 10.77 -8.82 -10.23
CA ALA A 168 10.61 -8.59 -8.79
C ALA A 168 9.13 -8.36 -8.46
N VAL A 169 8.66 -9.01 -7.40
CA VAL A 169 7.32 -8.76 -6.87
C VAL A 169 7.37 -8.30 -5.41
N THR A 170 6.42 -7.44 -5.03
CA THR A 170 6.24 -7.00 -3.65
C THR A 170 4.74 -6.85 -3.35
N PHE A 171 4.30 -7.44 -2.24
CA PHE A 171 2.89 -7.41 -1.87
C PHE A 171 2.71 -6.95 -0.43
N ARG A 172 2.29 -5.69 -0.23
CA ARG A 172 2.11 -5.04 1.06
C ARG A 172 3.39 -4.91 1.91
N ALA A 173 4.54 -4.91 1.26
CA ALA A 173 5.84 -4.89 1.90
C ALA A 173 6.38 -3.47 2.14
N LEU A 174 6.15 -2.56 1.19
CA LEU A 174 6.81 -1.26 1.10
C LEU A 174 6.76 -0.44 2.40
N LEU A 175 5.56 -0.33 3.02
CA LEU A 175 5.40 0.40 4.28
C LEU A 175 6.14 -0.24 5.45
N ASP A 176 6.10 -1.57 5.55
CA ASP A 176 6.68 -2.30 6.67
C ASP A 176 8.21 -2.29 6.57
N VAL A 177 8.75 -2.49 5.37
CA VAL A 177 10.18 -2.46 5.06
C VAL A 177 10.78 -1.06 5.25
N CYS A 178 10.09 -0.03 4.78
CA CYS A 178 10.57 1.36 4.84
C CYS A 178 10.03 2.14 6.06
N MET A 179 9.42 1.47 7.04
CA MET A 179 8.76 2.11 8.18
C MET A 179 9.66 3.06 8.96
N ALA A 180 10.93 2.71 9.15
CA ALA A 180 11.89 3.56 9.88
C ALA A 180 12.02 4.96 9.27
N LYS A 181 11.90 5.08 7.94
CA LYS A 181 12.01 6.33 7.19
C LYS A 181 10.66 7.00 6.93
N THR A 182 9.57 6.23 6.81
CA THR A 182 8.24 6.76 6.42
C THR A 182 7.35 7.18 7.58
N LYS A 183 7.52 6.61 8.78
CA LYS A 183 6.64 6.83 9.94
C LYS A 183 6.52 8.28 10.41
N GLU A 184 7.57 9.09 10.17
CA GLU A 184 7.61 10.50 10.57
C GLU A 184 7.22 11.44 9.42
N LEU A 185 7.00 10.92 8.22
CA LEU A 185 6.65 11.75 7.06
C LEU A 185 5.22 12.28 7.20
N PRO A 186 5.00 13.55 6.84
CA PRO A 186 3.69 14.18 7.00
C PRO A 186 2.68 13.62 5.98
N PHE A 187 1.46 13.48 6.44
CA PHE A 187 0.34 12.97 5.63
C PHE A 187 -0.27 14.02 4.69
N PHE A 188 -0.01 15.29 4.96
CA PHE A 188 -0.49 16.44 4.19
C PHE A 188 0.50 17.61 4.33
N GLY A 189 0.33 18.66 3.54
CA GLY A 189 1.24 19.80 3.46
C GLY A 189 1.73 20.04 2.05
N GLU A 190 2.92 20.61 1.90
CA GLU A 190 3.45 20.92 0.59
C GLU A 190 3.73 19.67 -0.24
N ARG A 191 3.08 19.58 -1.43
CA ARG A 191 3.10 18.40 -2.30
C ARG A 191 4.53 18.04 -2.71
N MET A 192 5.23 18.96 -3.39
CA MET A 192 6.57 18.69 -3.95
C MET A 192 7.56 18.23 -2.88
N TRP A 193 7.51 18.86 -1.70
CA TRP A 193 8.39 18.47 -0.60
C TRP A 193 8.07 17.04 -0.11
N ARG A 194 6.81 16.67 -0.01
CA ARG A 194 6.42 15.31 0.43
C ARG A 194 6.80 14.24 -0.60
N GLU A 195 6.62 14.52 -1.89
CA GLU A 195 7.00 13.60 -2.97
C GLU A 195 8.49 13.24 -2.86
N GLU A 196 9.35 14.24 -2.71
CA GLU A 196 10.78 14.03 -2.55
C GLU A 196 11.13 13.27 -1.27
N GLN A 197 10.48 13.58 -0.14
CA GLN A 197 10.72 12.86 1.12
C GLN A 197 10.33 11.38 1.01
N TYR A 198 9.22 11.06 0.35
CA TYR A 198 8.84 9.67 0.11
C TYR A 198 9.77 8.99 -0.89
N LYS A 199 10.20 9.68 -1.94
CA LYS A 199 11.20 9.17 -2.89
C LYS A 199 12.50 8.79 -2.17
N GLU A 200 13.03 9.67 -1.33
CA GLU A 200 14.21 9.40 -0.52
C GLU A 200 13.99 8.23 0.46
N ALA A 201 12.82 8.15 1.08
CA ALA A 201 12.50 7.09 2.03
C ALA A 201 12.48 5.70 1.38
N PHE A 202 12.09 5.61 0.11
CA PHE A 202 12.03 4.35 -0.64
C PHE A 202 13.30 4.03 -1.44
N ALA A 203 14.24 4.97 -1.58
CA ALA A 203 15.42 4.81 -2.42
C ALA A 203 16.25 3.57 -2.11
N ASP A 204 16.45 3.22 -0.83
CA ASP A 204 17.22 2.03 -0.47
C ASP A 204 16.52 0.74 -0.90
N PHE A 205 15.21 0.65 -0.71
CA PHE A 205 14.44 -0.52 -1.15
C PHE A 205 14.43 -0.65 -2.67
N VAL A 206 14.29 0.46 -3.38
CA VAL A 206 14.40 0.46 -4.85
C VAL A 206 15.81 0.08 -5.31
N ASN A 207 16.87 0.45 -4.57
CA ASN A 207 18.22 -0.05 -4.84
C ASN A 207 18.30 -1.58 -4.71
N VAL A 208 17.66 -2.16 -3.70
CA VAL A 208 17.57 -3.64 -3.57
C VAL A 208 16.90 -4.24 -4.80
N ILE A 209 15.75 -3.72 -5.21
CA ILE A 209 15.05 -4.18 -6.42
C ILE A 209 15.98 -4.12 -7.63
N ASN A 210 16.56 -2.94 -7.92
CA ASN A 210 17.45 -2.71 -9.06
C ASN A 210 18.68 -3.64 -9.07
N ASN A 211 19.22 -3.93 -7.89
CA ASN A 211 20.40 -4.80 -7.78
C ASN A 211 20.07 -6.28 -8.01
N ASN A 212 18.83 -6.69 -7.84
CA ASN A 212 18.39 -8.10 -7.91
C ASN A 212 17.61 -8.46 -9.18
N ILE A 213 17.30 -7.48 -10.06
CA ILE A 213 16.65 -7.74 -11.35
C ILE A 213 17.62 -7.56 -12.52
N LYS A 214 17.33 -8.24 -13.64
CA LYS A 214 18.08 -8.11 -14.91
C LYS A 214 17.90 -6.70 -15.50
N PRO A 215 18.80 -6.27 -16.43
CA PRO A 215 18.70 -4.95 -17.08
C PRO A 215 17.44 -4.75 -17.96
N ASP A 216 16.69 -5.80 -18.23
CA ASP A 216 15.40 -5.81 -18.92
C ASP A 216 14.28 -6.32 -18.01
N GLY A 217 14.52 -6.38 -16.71
CA GLY A 217 13.61 -6.93 -15.73
C GLY A 217 12.40 -6.03 -15.45
N ASN A 218 11.40 -6.63 -14.79
CA ASN A 218 10.13 -6.01 -14.47
C ASN A 218 9.89 -5.95 -12.96
N VAL A 219 8.97 -5.08 -12.54
CA VAL A 219 8.51 -4.93 -11.17
C VAL A 219 6.99 -4.96 -11.15
N LEU A 220 6.41 -5.82 -10.33
CA LEU A 220 5.00 -5.78 -9.95
C LEU A 220 4.90 -5.54 -8.45
N SER A 221 4.29 -4.42 -8.07
CA SER A 221 4.12 -4.05 -6.69
C SER A 221 2.65 -3.75 -6.37
N VAL A 222 2.11 -4.31 -5.29
CA VAL A 222 0.75 -4.04 -4.81
C VAL A 222 0.82 -3.61 -3.35
N GLU A 223 0.65 -2.30 -3.12
CA GLU A 223 0.98 -1.68 -1.85
C GLU A 223 -0.17 -0.86 -1.26
N ARG A 224 -0.05 -0.48 0.00
CA ARG A 224 -1.08 0.29 0.73
C ARG A 224 -1.11 1.79 0.40
N TYR A 225 -0.25 2.28 -0.47
CA TYR A 225 -0.24 3.67 -0.91
C TYR A 225 -1.13 3.86 -2.13
N THR A 226 -2.36 4.25 -1.93
CA THR A 226 -3.30 4.55 -3.02
C THR A 226 -3.55 6.04 -3.08
N ALA A 227 -3.51 6.63 -4.27
CA ALA A 227 -3.78 8.05 -4.48
C ALA A 227 -3.03 8.99 -3.50
N ASP A 228 -1.93 8.51 -2.92
CA ASP A 228 -1.09 9.23 -1.97
C ASP A 228 0.26 9.55 -2.60
N TYR A 229 0.87 10.67 -2.20
CA TYR A 229 2.19 11.05 -2.69
C TYR A 229 3.31 10.10 -2.26
N GLY A 230 3.04 9.22 -1.30
CA GLY A 230 3.89 8.07 -1.03
C GLY A 230 3.96 7.11 -2.22
N TRP A 231 2.85 6.85 -2.91
CA TRP A 231 2.88 6.05 -4.13
C TRP A 231 3.65 6.74 -5.26
N LEU A 232 3.41 8.05 -5.45
CA LEU A 232 4.17 8.83 -6.43
C LEU A 232 5.67 8.81 -6.10
N GLY A 233 6.06 9.06 -4.85
CA GLY A 233 7.46 9.00 -4.42
C GLY A 233 8.12 7.62 -4.65
N TYR A 234 7.38 6.52 -4.48
CA TYR A 234 7.87 5.18 -4.82
C TYR A 234 8.13 5.03 -6.33
N MET A 235 7.16 5.45 -7.16
CA MET A 235 7.33 5.41 -8.63
C MET A 235 8.49 6.31 -9.10
N MET A 236 8.66 7.50 -8.51
CA MET A 236 9.79 8.39 -8.80
C MET A 236 11.13 7.73 -8.40
N ALA A 237 11.18 7.01 -7.30
CA ALA A 237 12.39 6.29 -6.91
C ALA A 237 12.74 5.15 -7.89
N LEU A 238 11.75 4.46 -8.47
CA LEU A 238 11.95 3.49 -9.55
C LEU A 238 12.48 4.18 -10.82
N GLU A 239 11.87 5.29 -11.21
CA GLU A 239 12.28 6.08 -12.39
C GLU A 239 13.70 6.59 -12.27
N ASP A 240 14.16 7.03 -11.08
CA ASP A 240 15.57 7.41 -10.82
C ASP A 240 16.58 6.27 -11.09
N LYS A 241 16.11 5.02 -11.16
CA LYS A 241 16.92 3.84 -11.55
C LYS A 241 16.72 3.41 -13.00
N GLY A 242 15.98 4.17 -13.79
CA GLY A 242 15.63 3.83 -15.16
C GLY A 242 14.56 2.74 -15.26
N ILE A 243 13.86 2.43 -14.16
CA ILE A 243 12.72 1.51 -14.13
C ILE A 243 11.46 2.36 -14.32
N HIS A 244 11.01 2.47 -15.57
CA HIS A 244 9.88 3.32 -15.96
C HIS A 244 8.55 2.63 -15.69
N ILE A 245 7.48 3.41 -15.65
CA ILE A 245 6.15 2.95 -15.27
C ILE A 245 5.33 2.56 -16.50
N ASN A 246 4.48 1.55 -16.36
CA ASN A 246 3.45 1.22 -17.34
C ASN A 246 2.10 1.75 -16.84
N ASN A 247 1.69 2.92 -17.30
CA ASN A 247 0.47 3.59 -16.83
C ASN A 247 -0.82 2.85 -17.21
N GLU A 248 -0.81 2.05 -18.28
CA GLU A 248 -1.99 1.30 -18.74
C GLU A 248 -2.31 0.15 -17.79
N LYS A 249 -1.27 -0.49 -17.21
CA LYS A 249 -1.40 -1.61 -16.27
C LYS A 249 -1.52 -1.16 -14.81
N CYS A 250 -1.03 0.04 -14.47
CA CYS A 250 -1.18 0.59 -13.13
C CYS A 250 -2.64 0.88 -12.79
N ALA A 251 -3.03 0.62 -11.53
CA ALA A 251 -4.41 0.73 -11.09
C ALA A 251 -4.54 0.98 -9.59
N VAL A 252 -5.74 1.35 -9.16
CA VAL A 252 -6.19 1.30 -7.77
C VAL A 252 -7.01 0.02 -7.58
N MET A 253 -6.55 -0.87 -6.72
CA MET A 253 -7.25 -2.11 -6.37
C MET A 253 -7.98 -1.94 -5.03
N ARG A 254 -9.22 -2.45 -4.95
CA ARG A 254 -10.02 -2.43 -3.72
C ARG A 254 -10.31 -3.85 -3.26
N ALA A 255 -9.98 -4.15 -2.02
CA ALA A 255 -10.24 -5.45 -1.41
C ALA A 255 -10.77 -5.30 0.01
N SER A 256 -11.62 -6.23 0.43
CA SER A 256 -12.17 -6.26 1.79
C SER A 256 -11.33 -7.16 2.68
N ASP A 257 -11.03 -6.68 3.88
CA ASP A 257 -10.61 -7.49 5.01
C ASP A 257 -11.78 -7.66 6.01
N ILE A 258 -11.53 -8.28 7.17
CA ILE A 258 -12.56 -8.45 8.22
C ILE A 258 -13.07 -7.13 8.82
N SER A 259 -12.40 -6.00 8.58
CA SER A 259 -12.71 -4.71 9.18
C SER A 259 -13.34 -3.72 8.20
N SER A 260 -12.88 -3.67 6.96
CA SER A 260 -13.30 -2.67 5.98
C SER A 260 -12.81 -2.98 4.57
N VAL A 261 -13.26 -2.18 3.60
CA VAL A 261 -12.64 -2.12 2.28
C VAL A 261 -11.35 -1.31 2.39
N LYS A 262 -10.27 -1.85 1.85
CA LYS A 262 -8.95 -1.20 1.74
C LYS A 262 -8.63 -0.91 0.28
N GLU A 263 -7.85 0.12 0.07
CA GLU A 263 -7.33 0.48 -1.24
C GLU A 263 -5.83 0.18 -1.31
N TYR A 264 -5.42 -0.27 -2.48
CA TYR A 264 -4.03 -0.64 -2.78
C TYR A 264 -3.64 -0.01 -4.11
N SER A 265 -2.41 0.50 -4.17
CA SER A 265 -1.78 0.90 -5.42
C SER A 265 -1.19 -0.32 -6.12
N VAL A 266 -1.46 -0.47 -7.40
CA VAL A 266 -0.88 -1.49 -8.27
C VAL A 266 0.09 -0.79 -9.20
N THR A 267 1.38 -1.14 -9.10
CA THR A 267 2.45 -0.59 -9.92
C THR A 267 3.03 -1.67 -10.82
N PHE A 268 2.98 -1.44 -12.11
CA PHE A 268 3.77 -2.14 -13.11
C PHE A 268 4.87 -1.24 -13.60
N ALA A 269 6.11 -1.73 -13.54
CA ALA A 269 7.27 -0.97 -13.99
C ALA A 269 8.32 -1.91 -14.62
N GLY A 270 9.23 -1.37 -15.42
CA GLY A 270 10.29 -2.12 -16.07
C GLY A 270 11.24 -1.24 -16.85
N PHE A 271 12.39 -1.78 -17.23
CA PHE A 271 13.37 -1.03 -18.03
C PHE A 271 12.92 -0.80 -19.48
N ASN A 272 11.94 -1.58 -19.97
CA ASN A 272 11.39 -1.44 -21.32
C ASN A 272 10.11 -0.60 -21.37
N GLU A 273 9.65 -0.10 -20.23
CA GLU A 273 8.52 0.82 -20.13
C GLU A 273 8.98 2.26 -20.41
N SER A 274 8.05 3.19 -20.56
CA SER A 274 8.39 4.55 -21.01
C SER A 274 7.64 5.69 -20.32
N ASP A 275 6.63 5.39 -19.49
CA ASP A 275 5.87 6.44 -18.83
C ASP A 275 6.64 6.97 -17.61
N SER A 276 6.52 8.28 -17.36
CA SER A 276 7.03 8.87 -16.14
C SER A 276 6.13 8.56 -14.95
N ALA A 277 6.73 8.62 -13.76
CA ALA A 277 6.03 8.42 -12.49
C ALA A 277 4.84 9.39 -12.33
N GLU A 278 5.04 10.68 -12.64
CA GLU A 278 3.98 11.69 -12.54
C GLU A 278 2.84 11.43 -13.53
N ASN A 279 3.17 11.13 -14.81
CA ASN A 279 2.16 10.85 -15.82
C ASN A 279 1.34 9.60 -15.46
N ALA A 280 1.99 8.56 -14.97
CA ALA A 280 1.32 7.33 -14.54
C ALA A 280 0.38 7.60 -13.35
N PHE A 281 0.86 8.33 -12.34
CA PHE A 281 0.08 8.71 -11.17
C PHE A 281 -1.18 9.50 -11.55
N ASP A 282 -1.03 10.56 -12.32
CA ASP A 282 -2.13 11.42 -12.75
C ASP A 282 -3.12 10.66 -13.65
N THR A 283 -2.62 9.82 -14.56
CA THR A 283 -3.45 9.00 -15.45
C THR A 283 -4.31 8.02 -14.69
N VAL A 284 -3.72 7.28 -13.75
CA VAL A 284 -4.46 6.27 -12.96
C VAL A 284 -5.52 6.94 -12.09
N LEU A 285 -5.17 8.02 -11.39
CA LEU A 285 -6.11 8.67 -10.48
C LEU A 285 -7.21 9.43 -11.22
N SER A 286 -6.93 9.95 -12.43
CA SER A 286 -7.95 10.59 -13.26
C SER A 286 -9.04 9.62 -13.70
N ARG A 287 -8.73 8.32 -13.86
CA ARG A 287 -9.74 7.28 -14.16
C ARG A 287 -10.71 7.05 -12.99
N GLU A 288 -10.23 7.25 -11.75
CA GLU A 288 -11.03 7.11 -10.53
C GLU A 288 -11.79 8.38 -10.16
N PHE A 289 -11.39 9.53 -10.72
CA PHE A 289 -11.95 10.84 -10.40
C PHE A 289 -13.28 11.10 -11.09
N LYS A 290 -14.24 11.62 -10.32
CA LYS A 290 -15.54 12.12 -10.83
C LYS A 290 -15.74 13.57 -10.38
N ALA A 291 -15.71 14.48 -11.34
CA ALA A 291 -15.81 15.93 -11.07
C ALA A 291 -17.05 16.29 -10.26
N GLY A 292 -16.83 17.05 -9.18
CA GLY A 292 -17.89 17.54 -8.29
C GLY A 292 -18.39 16.52 -7.28
N GLN A 293 -17.77 15.33 -7.18
CA GLN A 293 -17.98 14.37 -6.10
C GLN A 293 -17.03 14.68 -4.95
N GLY A 294 -17.53 14.62 -3.70
CA GLY A 294 -16.68 14.69 -2.51
C GLY A 294 -15.87 13.40 -2.32
N TYR A 295 -14.64 13.53 -1.80
CA TYR A 295 -13.75 12.42 -1.50
C TYR A 295 -13.20 12.53 -0.08
N GLU A 296 -12.81 11.40 0.46
CA GLU A 296 -12.07 11.30 1.73
C GLU A 296 -10.74 10.55 1.47
N GLY A 297 -9.79 10.66 2.41
CA GLY A 297 -8.49 10.02 2.30
C GLY A 297 -7.62 10.62 1.18
N ALA A 298 -6.83 9.78 0.56
CA ALA A 298 -5.83 10.18 -0.42
C ALA A 298 -6.44 10.83 -1.68
N MET A 299 -7.59 10.33 -2.16
CA MET A 299 -8.30 10.94 -3.31
C MET A 299 -8.79 12.37 -3.05
N ALA A 300 -8.97 12.79 -1.79
CA ALA A 300 -9.39 14.15 -1.48
C ALA A 300 -8.34 15.19 -1.90
N GLU A 301 -7.08 14.88 -1.70
CA GLU A 301 -5.98 15.77 -2.07
C GLU A 301 -5.75 15.78 -3.58
N PHE A 302 -5.78 14.60 -4.23
CA PHE A 302 -5.74 14.54 -5.67
C PHE A 302 -6.86 15.38 -6.31
N ALA A 303 -8.10 15.25 -5.81
CA ALA A 303 -9.24 16.00 -6.31
C ALA A 303 -9.07 17.52 -6.15
N LEU A 304 -8.46 17.98 -5.04
CA LEU A 304 -8.14 19.38 -4.84
C LEU A 304 -7.23 19.90 -5.95
N TYR A 305 -6.10 19.26 -6.19
CA TYR A 305 -5.12 19.73 -7.18
C TYR A 305 -5.59 19.50 -8.63
N TYR A 306 -6.20 18.35 -8.91
CA TYR A 306 -6.59 17.97 -10.27
C TYR A 306 -7.77 18.76 -10.83
N ASP A 307 -8.77 19.11 -9.98
CA ASP A 307 -10.00 19.80 -10.44
C ASP A 307 -10.00 21.30 -10.13
N SER A 308 -8.98 21.83 -9.48
CA SER A 308 -8.86 23.28 -9.26
C SER A 308 -8.58 24.02 -10.57
N GLU A 309 -9.22 25.19 -10.73
CA GLU A 309 -8.97 26.17 -11.76
C GLU A 309 -8.46 27.47 -11.11
N GLY A 310 -7.27 27.91 -11.52
CA GLY A 310 -6.61 29.08 -10.93
C GLY A 310 -5.96 28.76 -9.57
N GLU A 311 -5.97 29.76 -8.69
CA GLU A 311 -5.29 29.69 -7.40
C GLU A 311 -6.00 28.81 -6.37
N ILE A 312 -5.22 28.04 -5.63
CA ILE A 312 -5.65 27.32 -4.44
C ILE A 312 -5.20 28.13 -3.21
N ASN A 313 -6.15 28.53 -2.39
CA ASN A 313 -5.87 29.29 -1.16
C ASN A 313 -5.74 28.33 0.02
N PHE A 314 -4.59 28.35 0.69
CA PHE A 314 -4.29 27.48 1.83
C PHE A 314 -4.27 28.26 3.14
N VAL A 315 -4.67 27.56 4.20
CA VAL A 315 -4.50 27.96 5.59
C VAL A 315 -3.92 26.80 6.37
N ASP A 316 -2.69 26.94 6.83
CA ASP A 316 -1.96 25.95 7.60
C ASP A 316 -1.85 26.34 9.07
N ILE A 317 -2.10 25.40 9.97
CA ILE A 317 -2.02 25.59 11.41
C ILE A 317 -0.93 24.68 11.98
N TYR A 318 0.08 25.31 12.56
CA TYR A 318 1.24 24.63 13.15
C TYR A 318 1.25 24.74 14.68
N LYS A 319 1.72 23.69 15.35
CA LYS A 319 2.14 23.72 16.75
C LYS A 319 3.55 23.18 16.84
N GLU A 320 4.47 23.92 17.47
CA GLU A 320 5.87 23.51 17.63
C GLU A 320 6.53 23.08 16.30
N ASN A 321 6.28 23.84 15.22
CA ASN A 321 6.71 23.56 13.85
C ASN A 321 6.10 22.30 13.18
N LYS A 322 5.17 21.60 13.85
CA LYS A 322 4.44 20.48 13.25
C LYS A 322 3.13 20.98 12.67
N LEU A 323 2.89 20.68 11.40
CA LEU A 323 1.62 20.96 10.73
C LEU A 323 0.52 20.06 11.31
N LEU A 324 -0.50 20.68 11.92
CA LEU A 324 -1.62 19.97 12.56
C LEU A 324 -2.87 19.94 11.71
N HIS A 325 -3.18 21.07 11.05
CA HIS A 325 -4.34 21.21 10.20
C HIS A 325 -3.98 22.00 8.94
N GLN A 326 -4.58 21.61 7.84
CA GLN A 326 -4.53 22.33 6.59
C GLN A 326 -5.95 22.47 6.04
N PHE A 327 -6.32 23.70 5.70
CA PHE A 327 -7.54 24.00 4.95
C PHE A 327 -7.15 24.53 3.58
N ALA A 328 -7.94 24.21 2.56
CA ALA A 328 -7.77 24.85 1.27
C ALA A 328 -9.11 25.14 0.60
N THR A 329 -9.14 26.21 -0.17
CA THR A 329 -10.27 26.56 -1.01
C THR A 329 -9.80 26.87 -2.43
N ALA A 330 -10.58 26.45 -3.42
CA ALA A 330 -10.33 26.72 -4.83
C ALA A 330 -11.65 26.80 -5.60
N GLU A 331 -11.60 27.28 -6.83
CA GLU A 331 -12.68 27.10 -7.79
C GLU A 331 -12.40 25.81 -8.60
N SER A 332 -13.45 25.01 -8.85
CA SER A 332 -13.30 23.83 -9.70
C SER A 332 -13.47 24.22 -11.18
N LYS A 333 -12.92 23.41 -12.10
CA LYS A 333 -13.09 23.52 -13.55
C LYS A 333 -14.55 23.61 -14.03
N LYS A 334 -15.51 23.30 -13.15
CA LYS A 334 -16.97 23.43 -13.40
C LYS A 334 -17.64 24.52 -12.59
N GLY A 335 -16.89 25.49 -12.06
CA GLY A 335 -17.39 26.66 -11.33
C GLY A 335 -18.03 26.33 -9.97
N LYS A 336 -17.68 25.17 -9.34
CA LYS A 336 -18.03 24.87 -7.95
C LYS A 336 -16.92 25.33 -7.01
N LEU A 337 -17.27 25.68 -5.80
CA LEU A 337 -16.29 25.93 -4.74
C LEU A 337 -15.79 24.60 -4.19
N ILE A 338 -14.49 24.38 -4.25
CA ILE A 338 -13.78 23.27 -3.59
C ILE A 338 -13.45 23.70 -2.16
N SER A 339 -13.74 22.85 -1.19
CA SER A 339 -13.33 22.99 0.20
C SER A 339 -12.59 21.73 0.63
N PHE A 340 -11.33 21.89 1.00
CA PHE A 340 -10.46 20.81 1.48
C PHE A 340 -10.10 21.04 2.95
N GLU A 341 -10.03 19.94 3.69
CA GLU A 341 -9.62 19.92 5.08
C GLU A 341 -8.76 18.67 5.33
N ALA A 342 -7.62 18.84 6.01
CA ALA A 342 -6.76 17.77 6.45
C ALA A 342 -6.33 17.95 7.91
N SER A 343 -6.34 16.86 8.68
CA SER A 343 -5.84 16.83 10.06
C SER A 343 -5.52 15.40 10.50
N GLY A 344 -4.40 15.21 11.18
CA GLY A 344 -3.91 13.89 11.57
C GLY A 344 -3.71 12.99 10.35
N ASN A 345 -4.48 11.90 10.24
CA ASN A 345 -4.49 11.00 9.08
C ASN A 345 -5.76 11.10 8.23
N LYS A 346 -6.52 12.18 8.39
CA LYS A 346 -7.80 12.40 7.69
C LYS A 346 -7.64 13.53 6.69
N LYS A 347 -8.16 13.30 5.50
CA LYS A 347 -8.30 14.31 4.43
C LYS A 347 -9.71 14.23 3.88
N LYS A 348 -10.29 15.38 3.55
CA LYS A 348 -11.63 15.45 2.99
C LYS A 348 -11.74 16.61 2.02
N VAL A 349 -12.36 16.37 0.89
CA VAL A 349 -12.76 17.41 -0.08
C VAL A 349 -14.26 17.39 -0.28
N LYS A 350 -14.84 18.58 -0.36
CA LYS A 350 -16.27 18.81 -0.67
C LYS A 350 -16.40 19.80 -1.81
N TYR A 351 -17.44 19.61 -2.62
CA TYR A 351 -17.84 20.54 -3.67
C TYR A 351 -19.10 21.25 -3.25
N LEU A 352 -19.04 22.57 -3.17
CA LEU A 352 -20.11 23.44 -2.72
C LEU A 352 -20.59 24.32 -3.88
N ASN A 353 -21.81 24.84 -3.76
CA ASN A 353 -22.25 25.89 -4.65
C ASN A 353 -21.42 27.17 -4.40
N ALA A 354 -20.98 27.86 -5.47
CA ALA A 354 -20.17 29.07 -5.36
C ALA A 354 -20.82 30.16 -4.46
N LYS A 355 -22.14 30.19 -4.38
CA LYS A 355 -22.90 31.10 -3.47
C LYS A 355 -22.63 30.83 -1.97
N LYS A 356 -22.01 29.73 -1.62
CA LYS A 356 -21.64 29.40 -0.22
C LYS A 356 -20.22 29.88 0.16
N ARG A 357 -19.53 30.63 -0.70
CA ARG A 357 -18.17 31.13 -0.43
C ARG A 357 -18.09 31.91 0.87
N ASP A 358 -18.91 32.95 1.02
CA ASP A 358 -18.89 33.81 2.22
C ASP A 358 -19.21 33.02 3.49
N ALA A 359 -20.12 32.07 3.42
CA ALA A 359 -20.47 31.21 4.55
C ALA A 359 -19.31 30.26 4.93
N LEU A 360 -18.58 29.76 3.94
CA LEU A 360 -17.40 28.90 4.15
C LEU A 360 -16.24 29.70 4.73
N GLU A 361 -15.98 30.89 4.21
CA GLU A 361 -14.95 31.80 4.71
C GLU A 361 -15.20 32.18 6.17
N LYS A 362 -16.44 32.55 6.49
CA LYS A 362 -16.85 32.83 7.87
C LYS A 362 -16.67 31.59 8.77
N GLN A 363 -17.08 30.42 8.32
CA GLN A 363 -16.86 29.16 9.08
C GLN A 363 -15.37 28.88 9.31
N LEU A 364 -14.53 29.18 8.35
CA LEU A 364 -13.08 29.02 8.49
C LEU A 364 -12.52 30.03 9.50
N GLU A 365 -12.96 31.29 9.46
CA GLU A 365 -12.58 32.32 10.45
C GLU A 365 -13.03 31.95 11.86
N ASP A 366 -14.25 31.45 12.02
CA ASP A 366 -14.77 30.97 13.31
C ASP A 366 -13.92 29.80 13.83
N ASN A 367 -13.53 28.85 12.96
CA ASN A 367 -12.65 27.76 13.33
C ASN A 367 -11.25 28.26 13.71
N LEU A 368 -10.68 29.21 12.96
CA LEU A 368 -9.36 29.77 13.24
C LEU A 368 -9.32 30.52 14.59
N SER A 369 -10.42 31.12 14.99
CA SER A 369 -10.52 31.83 16.30
C SER A 369 -10.35 30.91 17.52
N LEU A 370 -10.45 29.58 17.33
CA LEU A 370 -10.19 28.56 18.37
C LEU A 370 -8.70 28.34 18.65
N TYR A 371 -7.82 28.85 17.79
CA TYR A 371 -6.37 28.68 17.91
C TYR A 371 -5.72 29.96 18.43
N ASP A 372 -5.23 29.95 19.65
CA ASP A 372 -4.53 31.09 20.21
C ASP A 372 -3.13 31.28 19.56
N GLU A 373 -2.81 32.52 19.20
CA GLU A 373 -1.59 32.89 18.48
C GLU A 373 -0.29 32.67 19.29
N LYS A 374 -0.37 32.45 20.60
CA LYS A 374 0.81 32.15 21.42
C LYS A 374 1.24 30.70 21.31
N THR A 375 0.26 29.79 21.08
CA THR A 375 0.47 28.34 21.00
C THR A 375 0.58 27.87 19.55
N TYR A 376 -0.14 28.56 18.64
CA TYR A 376 -0.27 28.12 17.24
C TYR A 376 0.20 29.19 16.27
N LYS A 377 0.93 28.75 15.24
CA LYS A 377 1.30 29.60 14.09
C LYS A 377 0.32 29.30 12.96
N ILE A 378 -0.36 30.35 12.48
CA ILE A 378 -1.26 30.26 11.32
C ILE A 378 -0.57 30.90 10.12
N THR A 379 -0.50 30.19 9.00
CA THR A 379 0.07 30.67 7.74
C THR A 379 -1.00 30.61 6.65
N LYS A 380 -1.20 31.72 5.94
CA LYS A 380 -2.10 31.83 4.78
C LYS A 380 -1.26 32.06 3.52
N TYR A 381 -1.52 31.33 2.46
CA TYR A 381 -0.81 31.47 1.19
C TYR A 381 -1.66 30.94 0.03
N SER A 382 -1.31 31.32 -1.19
CA SER A 382 -1.93 30.82 -2.42
C SER A 382 -0.88 30.16 -3.32
N LYS A 383 -1.32 29.15 -4.07
CA LYS A 383 -0.52 28.46 -5.08
C LYS A 383 -1.31 28.32 -6.38
#